data_ee33d53198b4f7cf77182a873d1dfb63
#
_entry.id   ee33d53198b4f7cf77182a873d1dfb63
#
_cell.length_a   1.000
_cell.length_b   1.000
_cell.length_c   1.000
_cell.angle_alpha   90.00
_cell.angle_beta   90.00
_cell.angle_gamma   90.00
#
_symmetry.space_group_name_H-M   'P 1'
#
loop_
_entity.id
_entity.type
_entity.pdbx_description
1 polymer ?
#
loop_
_entity_poly.entity_id
_entity_poly.type
_entity_poly.pdbx_seq_one_letter_code
_entity_poly.pdbx_strand_id
1 'polypeptide(L)'
;MTTTSQAWTEEIVELAGTSVQLVKGGSGKPLLILHDEMGHPGWMNFHEALGQNNELIIPSHPGFGDSPFLDWIMNMRDMAGWYLEALDDMGVGQINMMGFSFGGWLAAEIATMDPGRFSKLILVDAAGIKPPSGEIFDMFLVVGKEFITESFLNPEGTPEFATICPEEPTPEQAEYWEVAREQACRLSWRPTCTTLPCRIC
;
A
#
# COMPACT_ATOMS: atom_id res chain seq x y z
N MET A 1 0.20 -37.15 3.47
CA MET A 1 0.63 -35.77 3.77
C MET A 1 0.35 -34.97 2.52
N THR A 2 -0.76 -34.25 2.48
CA THR A 2 -1.11 -33.36 1.37
C THR A 2 -0.29 -32.09 1.57
N THR A 3 0.74 -31.89 0.76
CA THR A 3 1.41 -30.61 0.64
C THR A 3 0.39 -29.62 0.08
N THR A 4 -0.17 -28.79 0.94
CA THR A 4 -0.92 -27.61 0.50
C THR A 4 0.06 -26.73 -0.26
N SER A 5 -0.05 -26.68 -1.58
CA SER A 5 0.71 -25.68 -2.37
C SER A 5 0.29 -24.32 -1.85
N GLN A 6 1.26 -23.51 -1.46
CA GLN A 6 1.02 -22.14 -1.05
C GLN A 6 0.27 -21.43 -2.19
N ALA A 7 -0.90 -20.88 -1.89
CA ALA A 7 -1.76 -20.27 -2.91
C ALA A 7 -1.22 -18.93 -3.44
N TRP A 8 -0.06 -18.51 -2.97
CA TRP A 8 0.59 -17.24 -3.30
C TRP A 8 2.12 -17.38 -3.31
N THR A 9 2.79 -16.46 -3.98
CA THR A 9 4.25 -16.34 -4.07
C THR A 9 4.68 -14.94 -3.69
N GLU A 10 5.91 -14.83 -3.20
CA GLU A 10 6.60 -13.56 -2.95
C GLU A 10 7.96 -13.64 -3.62
N GLU A 11 8.27 -12.65 -4.44
CA GLU A 11 9.47 -12.61 -5.27
C GLU A 11 9.95 -11.18 -5.49
N ILE A 12 11.23 -11.02 -5.80
CA ILE A 12 11.77 -9.75 -6.30
C ILE A 12 11.72 -9.79 -7.82
N VAL A 13 11.09 -8.77 -8.41
CA VAL A 13 10.92 -8.62 -9.86
C VAL A 13 11.45 -7.28 -10.34
N GLU A 14 11.91 -7.22 -11.59
CA GLU A 14 12.28 -5.95 -12.22
C GLU A 14 11.04 -5.30 -12.86
N LEU A 15 10.68 -4.10 -12.40
CA LEU A 15 9.58 -3.29 -12.91
C LEU A 15 10.00 -1.83 -12.99
N ALA A 16 9.73 -1.18 -14.10
CA ALA A 16 10.09 0.23 -14.35
C ALA A 16 11.58 0.52 -13.99
N GLY A 17 12.48 -0.41 -14.36
CA GLY A 17 13.90 -0.32 -14.09
C GLY A 17 14.32 -0.46 -12.64
N THR A 18 13.49 -1.08 -11.80
CA THR A 18 13.68 -1.20 -10.35
C THR A 18 13.30 -2.59 -9.87
N SER A 19 14.15 -3.17 -9.01
CA SER A 19 13.84 -4.42 -8.32
C SER A 19 12.82 -4.18 -7.22
N VAL A 20 11.62 -4.73 -7.34
CA VAL A 20 10.56 -4.56 -6.33
C VAL A 20 10.09 -5.89 -5.78
N GLN A 21 9.75 -5.88 -4.50
CA GLN A 21 9.08 -7.00 -3.84
C GLN A 21 7.63 -7.08 -4.35
N LEU A 22 7.25 -8.25 -4.84
CA LEU A 22 5.94 -8.50 -5.43
C LEU A 22 5.32 -9.75 -4.82
N VAL A 23 4.13 -9.60 -4.25
CA VAL A 23 3.31 -10.74 -3.83
C VAL A 23 2.24 -10.99 -4.88
N LYS A 24 2.11 -12.25 -5.29
CA LYS A 24 1.09 -12.72 -6.24
C LYS A 24 0.35 -13.92 -5.71
N GLY A 25 -0.94 -14.01 -5.98
CA GLY A 25 -1.73 -15.17 -5.60
C GLY A 25 -3.16 -15.12 -6.09
N GLY A 26 -3.88 -16.23 -5.87
CA GLY A 26 -5.24 -16.36 -6.35
C GLY A 26 -5.34 -16.66 -7.84
N SER A 27 -6.55 -16.55 -8.38
CA SER A 27 -6.82 -16.80 -9.81
C SER A 27 -8.08 -16.07 -10.27
N GLY A 28 -8.07 -15.61 -11.53
CA GLY A 28 -9.22 -14.91 -12.10
C GLY A 28 -8.84 -13.59 -12.77
N LYS A 29 -9.64 -12.54 -12.57
CA LYS A 29 -9.35 -11.23 -13.14
C LYS A 29 -8.21 -10.55 -12.36
N PRO A 30 -7.25 -9.91 -13.04
CA PRO A 30 -6.17 -9.24 -12.36
C PRO A 30 -6.69 -8.08 -11.49
N LEU A 31 -6.21 -8.04 -10.24
CA LEU A 31 -6.50 -7.01 -9.26
C LEU A 31 -5.19 -6.51 -8.66
N LEU A 32 -4.82 -5.28 -9.02
CA LEU A 32 -3.72 -4.57 -8.39
C LEU A 32 -4.16 -4.09 -7.01
N ILE A 33 -3.40 -4.42 -5.98
CA ILE A 33 -3.62 -3.95 -4.61
C ILE A 33 -2.47 -3.04 -4.21
N LEU A 34 -2.79 -1.82 -3.82
CA LEU A 34 -1.84 -0.82 -3.35
C LEU A 34 -1.98 -0.71 -1.82
N HIS A 35 -0.91 -1.04 -1.11
CA HIS A 35 -0.88 -1.07 0.35
C HIS A 35 -0.94 0.35 0.96
N ASP A 36 -1.18 0.42 2.25
CA ASP A 36 -1.20 1.64 3.04
C ASP A 36 0.21 2.18 3.36
N GLU A 37 0.27 3.19 4.20
CA GLU A 37 1.48 3.88 4.65
C GLU A 37 2.38 3.05 5.55
N MET A 38 1.90 1.93 6.09
CA MET A 38 2.69 1.02 6.93
C MET A 38 3.33 -0.12 6.16
N GLY A 39 3.09 -0.19 4.84
CA GLY A 39 3.64 -1.22 3.99
C GLY A 39 2.75 -2.45 3.86
N HIS A 40 3.33 -3.56 3.41
CA HIS A 40 2.63 -4.80 3.15
C HIS A 40 2.89 -5.83 4.26
N PRO A 41 1.87 -6.21 5.05
CA PRO A 41 2.06 -7.08 6.21
C PRO A 41 2.15 -8.59 5.87
N GLY A 42 2.28 -8.96 4.60
CA GLY A 42 2.24 -10.34 4.11
C GLY A 42 0.84 -10.74 3.61
N TRP A 43 0.66 -12.05 3.38
CA TRP A 43 -0.62 -12.58 2.90
C TRP A 43 -1.62 -12.75 4.04
N MET A 44 -2.78 -12.07 3.94
CA MET A 44 -3.79 -11.97 4.97
C MET A 44 -5.07 -12.72 4.56
N ASN A 45 -5.99 -12.97 5.49
CA ASN A 45 -7.26 -13.65 5.21
C ASN A 45 -8.13 -12.94 4.16
N PHE A 46 -8.07 -11.61 4.12
CA PHE A 46 -8.82 -10.87 3.08
C PHE A 46 -8.19 -11.07 1.69
N HIS A 47 -6.86 -11.25 1.58
CA HIS A 47 -6.20 -11.64 0.33
C HIS A 47 -6.66 -13.02 -0.11
N GLU A 48 -6.73 -13.99 0.82
CA GLU A 48 -7.25 -15.33 0.54
C GLU A 48 -8.69 -15.26 0.01
N ALA A 49 -9.54 -14.45 0.63
CA ALA A 49 -10.92 -14.26 0.19
C ALA A 49 -11.04 -13.61 -1.19
N LEU A 50 -10.26 -12.55 -1.45
CA LEU A 50 -10.22 -11.88 -2.75
C LEU A 50 -9.61 -12.76 -3.84
N GLY A 51 -8.58 -13.55 -3.48
CA GLY A 51 -7.87 -14.47 -4.38
C GLY A 51 -8.71 -15.61 -4.93
N GLN A 52 -9.87 -15.91 -4.33
CA GLN A 52 -10.80 -16.91 -4.87
C GLN A 52 -11.35 -16.55 -6.25
N ASN A 53 -11.42 -15.26 -6.60
CA ASN A 53 -12.01 -14.80 -7.85
C ASN A 53 -11.13 -13.79 -8.61
N ASN A 54 -9.95 -13.45 -8.05
CA ASN A 54 -9.03 -12.50 -8.62
C ASN A 54 -7.59 -13.02 -8.55
N GLU A 55 -6.80 -12.73 -9.57
CA GLU A 55 -5.35 -12.81 -9.49
C GLU A 55 -4.84 -11.53 -8.83
N LEU A 56 -4.38 -11.65 -7.60
CA LEU A 56 -3.88 -10.52 -6.83
C LEU A 56 -2.44 -10.20 -7.23
N ILE A 57 -2.17 -8.92 -7.44
CA ILE A 57 -0.86 -8.35 -7.77
C ILE A 57 -0.61 -7.28 -6.71
N ILE A 58 0.33 -7.53 -5.80
CA ILE A 58 0.55 -6.70 -4.60
C ILE A 58 2.02 -6.31 -4.53
N PRO A 59 2.44 -5.26 -5.25
CA PRO A 59 3.82 -4.77 -5.15
C PRO A 59 4.01 -3.95 -3.88
N SER A 60 5.15 -4.10 -3.22
CA SER A 60 5.63 -3.11 -2.26
C SER A 60 6.04 -1.85 -3.01
N HIS A 61 5.52 -0.69 -2.60
CA HIS A 61 5.86 0.59 -3.23
C HIS A 61 7.38 0.83 -3.20
N PRO A 62 7.96 1.50 -4.21
CA PRO A 62 9.35 1.96 -4.12
C PRO A 62 9.64 2.70 -2.81
N GLY A 63 10.65 2.23 -2.08
CA GLY A 63 11.00 2.73 -0.74
C GLY A 63 10.28 2.06 0.43
N PHE A 64 9.47 1.02 0.17
CA PHE A 64 8.80 0.22 1.20
C PHE A 64 9.23 -1.25 1.11
N GLY A 65 9.30 -1.91 2.26
CA GLY A 65 9.75 -3.30 2.34
C GLY A 65 11.12 -3.48 1.72
N ASP A 66 11.28 -4.53 0.91
CA ASP A 66 12.52 -4.83 0.19
C ASP A 66 12.63 -4.07 -1.15
N SER A 67 11.67 -3.19 -1.47
CA SER A 67 11.72 -2.34 -2.66
C SER A 67 12.61 -1.12 -2.42
N PRO A 68 13.63 -0.86 -3.28
CA PRO A 68 14.57 0.21 -3.06
C PRO A 68 13.91 1.59 -3.17
N PHE A 69 14.47 2.52 -2.45
CA PHE A 69 14.15 3.93 -2.55
C PHE A 69 14.61 4.51 -3.91
N LEU A 70 13.76 5.33 -4.52
CA LEU A 70 14.07 6.02 -5.76
C LEU A 70 14.08 7.53 -5.52
N ASP A 71 15.24 8.16 -5.67
CA ASP A 71 15.46 9.58 -5.38
C ASP A 71 14.54 10.52 -6.18
N TRP A 72 14.20 10.13 -7.40
CA TRP A 72 13.37 10.94 -8.29
C TRP A 72 11.87 10.88 -7.97
N ILE A 73 11.41 9.87 -7.20
CA ILE A 73 10.03 9.80 -6.71
C ILE A 73 9.90 10.72 -5.50
N MET A 74 9.43 11.94 -5.70
CA MET A 74 9.36 12.98 -4.67
C MET A 74 7.96 13.20 -4.10
N ASN A 75 6.93 12.68 -4.76
CA ASN A 75 5.53 12.85 -4.40
C ASN A 75 4.66 11.74 -4.98
N MET A 76 3.37 11.73 -4.63
CA MET A 76 2.40 10.72 -5.08
C MET A 76 2.25 10.65 -6.59
N ARG A 77 2.40 11.78 -7.29
CA ARG A 77 2.24 11.80 -8.74
C ARG A 77 3.44 11.19 -9.46
N ASP A 78 4.65 11.35 -8.93
CA ASP A 78 5.84 10.66 -9.44
C ASP A 78 5.70 9.15 -9.23
N MET A 79 5.24 8.73 -8.05
CA MET A 79 4.94 7.33 -7.75
C MET A 79 3.88 6.76 -8.71
N ALA A 80 2.83 7.53 -8.99
CA ALA A 80 1.79 7.13 -9.95
C ALA A 80 2.36 6.95 -11.37
N GLY A 81 3.29 7.82 -11.79
CA GLY A 81 4.02 7.67 -13.05
C GLY A 81 4.83 6.37 -13.11
N TRP A 82 5.56 6.06 -12.03
CA TRP A 82 6.29 4.80 -11.91
C TRP A 82 5.36 3.59 -12.04
N TYR A 83 4.18 3.63 -11.41
CA TYR A 83 3.22 2.53 -11.49
C TYR A 83 2.66 2.32 -12.91
N LEU A 84 2.48 3.36 -13.68
CA LEU A 84 2.03 3.20 -15.08
C LEU A 84 3.09 2.48 -15.92
N GLU A 85 4.36 2.81 -15.75
CA GLU A 85 5.47 2.12 -16.41
C GLU A 85 5.59 0.67 -15.93
N ALA A 86 5.49 0.44 -14.61
CA ALA A 86 5.50 -0.90 -14.03
C ALA A 86 4.35 -1.79 -14.56
N LEU A 87 3.16 -1.24 -14.75
CA LEU A 87 2.03 -1.97 -15.35
C LEU A 87 2.27 -2.29 -16.84
N ASP A 88 2.98 -1.42 -17.57
CA ASP A 88 3.39 -1.70 -18.95
C ASP A 88 4.39 -2.86 -19.00
N ASP A 89 5.38 -2.87 -18.12
CA ASP A 89 6.36 -3.96 -18.00
C ASP A 89 5.73 -5.30 -17.62
N MET A 90 4.71 -5.27 -16.77
CA MET A 90 3.93 -6.47 -16.43
C MET A 90 3.10 -7.00 -17.61
N GLY A 91 2.96 -6.22 -18.70
CA GLY A 91 2.10 -6.56 -19.83
C GLY A 91 0.62 -6.63 -19.46
N VAL A 92 0.20 -5.97 -18.37
CA VAL A 92 -1.18 -5.99 -17.90
C VAL A 92 -1.98 -4.96 -18.70
N GLY A 93 -3.00 -5.44 -19.40
CA GLY A 93 -3.94 -4.57 -20.10
C GLY A 93 -4.89 -3.87 -19.13
N GLN A 94 -6.21 -4.01 -19.35
CA GLN A 94 -7.21 -3.45 -18.45
C GLN A 94 -7.27 -4.25 -17.14
N ILE A 95 -7.11 -3.56 -15.99
CA ILE A 95 -6.99 -4.15 -14.66
C ILE A 95 -8.02 -3.54 -13.69
N ASN A 96 -8.40 -4.28 -12.64
CA ASN A 96 -9.04 -3.69 -11.46
C ASN A 96 -7.96 -3.18 -10.51
N MET A 97 -8.25 -2.11 -9.78
CA MET A 97 -7.34 -1.54 -8.81
C MET A 97 -8.04 -1.28 -7.48
N MET A 98 -7.38 -1.65 -6.38
CA MET A 98 -7.80 -1.40 -5.01
C MET A 98 -6.65 -0.74 -4.28
N GLY A 99 -6.94 0.31 -3.52
CA GLY A 99 -5.94 0.97 -2.70
C GLY A 99 -6.47 1.30 -1.31
N PHE A 100 -5.62 1.08 -0.31
CA PHE A 100 -5.90 1.33 1.10
C PHE A 100 -5.20 2.61 1.55
N SER A 101 -5.90 3.49 2.26
CA SER A 101 -5.36 4.73 2.82
C SER A 101 -4.43 5.49 1.85
N PHE A 102 -3.13 5.53 2.11
CA PHE A 102 -2.08 6.08 1.25
C PHE A 102 -2.10 5.45 -0.17
N GLY A 103 -2.22 4.11 -0.26
CA GLY A 103 -2.38 3.40 -1.53
C GLY A 103 -3.69 3.75 -2.24
N GLY A 104 -4.73 4.13 -1.49
CA GLY A 104 -5.98 4.64 -2.05
C GLY A 104 -5.80 6.01 -2.73
N TRP A 105 -5.03 6.91 -2.12
CA TRP A 105 -4.65 8.17 -2.77
C TRP A 105 -3.82 7.91 -4.03
N LEU A 106 -2.82 7.04 -3.94
CA LEU A 106 -2.01 6.65 -5.09
C LEU A 106 -2.87 6.05 -6.22
N ALA A 107 -3.82 5.17 -5.88
CA ALA A 107 -4.77 4.61 -6.86
C ALA A 107 -5.57 5.70 -7.58
N ALA A 108 -6.03 6.71 -6.85
CA ALA A 108 -6.74 7.84 -7.45
C ALA A 108 -5.83 8.65 -8.39
N GLU A 109 -4.58 8.92 -8.01
CA GLU A 109 -3.62 9.62 -8.88
C GLU A 109 -3.33 8.83 -10.17
N ILE A 110 -3.07 7.53 -10.07
CA ILE A 110 -2.86 6.64 -11.22
C ILE A 110 -4.07 6.68 -12.14
N ALA A 111 -5.29 6.53 -11.59
CA ALA A 111 -6.52 6.54 -12.38
C ALA A 111 -6.79 7.88 -13.07
N THR A 112 -6.32 9.01 -12.51
CA THR A 112 -6.42 10.32 -13.20
C THR A 112 -5.45 10.45 -14.37
N MET A 113 -4.31 9.75 -14.34
CA MET A 113 -3.30 9.80 -15.39
C MET A 113 -3.64 8.89 -16.58
N ASP A 114 -4.20 7.70 -16.31
CA ASP A 114 -4.66 6.76 -17.35
C ASP A 114 -5.99 6.12 -16.97
N PRO A 115 -7.12 6.84 -17.12
CA PRO A 115 -8.43 6.33 -16.72
C PRO A 115 -8.92 5.15 -17.56
N GLY A 116 -8.39 4.97 -18.78
CA GLY A 116 -8.77 3.87 -19.68
C GLY A 116 -8.22 2.52 -19.27
N ARG A 117 -7.19 2.48 -18.45
CA ARG A 117 -6.53 1.26 -18.00
C ARG A 117 -7.32 0.49 -16.94
N PHE A 118 -8.22 1.15 -16.21
CA PHE A 118 -8.87 0.56 -15.05
C PHE A 118 -10.35 0.27 -15.30
N SER A 119 -10.73 -1.01 -15.13
CA SER A 119 -12.14 -1.43 -15.20
C SER A 119 -12.92 -1.02 -13.96
N LYS A 120 -12.27 -1.09 -12.79
CA LYS A 120 -12.83 -0.72 -11.49
C LYS A 120 -11.74 -0.10 -10.63
N LEU A 121 -12.12 0.94 -9.89
CA LEU A 121 -11.32 1.55 -8.85
C LEU A 121 -12.04 1.36 -7.52
N ILE A 122 -11.34 0.78 -6.54
CA ILE A 122 -11.84 0.54 -5.19
C ILE A 122 -10.94 1.32 -4.24
N LEU A 123 -11.51 2.27 -3.54
CA LEU A 123 -10.82 3.09 -2.56
C LEU A 123 -11.29 2.70 -1.16
N VAL A 124 -10.36 2.26 -0.33
CA VAL A 124 -10.63 1.83 1.03
C VAL A 124 -9.98 2.84 1.96
N ASP A 125 -10.79 3.66 2.61
CA ASP A 125 -10.39 4.70 3.57
C ASP A 125 -9.25 5.59 3.03
N ALA A 126 -9.40 6.00 1.76
CA ALA A 126 -8.34 6.65 1.00
C ALA A 126 -7.93 8.01 1.57
N ALA A 127 -6.63 8.20 1.77
CA ALA A 127 -6.03 9.49 2.07
C ALA A 127 -6.08 10.46 0.86
N GLY A 128 -5.55 11.68 1.02
CA GLY A 128 -5.37 12.64 -0.08
C GLY A 128 -6.57 13.54 -0.36
N ILE A 129 -7.74 13.28 0.25
CA ILE A 129 -8.95 14.11 0.13
C ILE A 129 -9.36 14.57 1.52
N LYS A 130 -9.49 15.90 1.68
CA LYS A 130 -9.99 16.44 2.94
C LYS A 130 -11.47 16.13 3.09
N PRO A 131 -11.91 15.47 4.19
CA PRO A 131 -13.32 15.21 4.41
C PRO A 131 -14.07 16.54 4.64
N PRO A 132 -15.36 16.64 4.26
CA PRO A 132 -16.16 17.83 4.44
C PRO A 132 -16.44 18.14 5.93
N SER A 133 -16.33 17.12 6.79
CA SER A 133 -16.48 17.21 8.25
C SER A 133 -15.62 16.15 8.93
N GLY A 134 -15.30 16.34 10.21
CA GLY A 134 -14.41 15.45 10.96
C GLY A 134 -12.96 15.89 10.92
N GLU A 135 -12.10 15.10 11.53
CA GLU A 135 -10.66 15.30 11.60
C GLU A 135 -9.96 14.10 10.99
N ILE A 136 -8.84 14.36 10.32
CA ILE A 136 -7.94 13.31 9.85
C ILE A 136 -7.00 12.97 11.00
N PHE A 137 -6.92 11.69 11.36
CA PHE A 137 -5.96 11.22 12.34
C PHE A 137 -4.53 11.43 11.80
N ASP A 138 -3.72 12.18 12.54
CA ASP A 138 -2.37 12.50 12.12
C ASP A 138 -1.40 11.41 12.59
N MET A 139 -1.09 10.46 11.72
CA MET A 139 -0.18 9.35 11.99
C MET A 139 1.24 9.80 12.37
N PHE A 140 1.63 11.03 12.05
CA PHE A 140 2.97 11.53 12.35
C PHE A 140 3.11 12.06 13.78
N LEU A 141 2.00 12.19 14.51
CA LEU A 141 1.99 12.61 15.91
C LEU A 141 2.06 11.45 16.90
N VAL A 142 1.95 10.21 16.44
CA VAL A 142 1.93 9.00 17.27
C VAL A 142 3.01 8.01 16.82
N VAL A 143 3.35 7.04 17.66
CA VAL A 143 4.26 5.96 17.28
C VAL A 143 3.54 4.94 16.37
N GLY A 144 4.30 4.20 15.53
CA GLY A 144 3.75 3.26 14.57
C GLY A 144 2.78 2.25 15.18
N LYS A 145 3.11 1.69 16.36
CA LYS A 145 2.23 0.76 17.08
C LYS A 145 0.87 1.37 17.44
N GLU A 146 0.86 2.61 17.93
CA GLU A 146 -0.37 3.32 18.29
C GLU A 146 -1.22 3.58 17.04
N PHE A 147 -0.58 4.05 15.96
CA PHE A 147 -1.26 4.26 14.68
C PHE A 147 -1.93 2.98 14.16
N ILE A 148 -1.20 1.85 14.15
CA ILE A 148 -1.74 0.57 13.71
C ILE A 148 -2.91 0.15 14.60
N THR A 149 -2.80 0.31 15.92
CA THR A 149 -3.85 -0.07 16.86
C THR A 149 -5.13 0.74 16.63
N GLU A 150 -5.01 2.05 16.47
CA GLU A 150 -6.14 2.96 16.22
C GLU A 150 -6.79 2.75 14.83
N SER A 151 -6.07 2.11 13.89
CA SER A 151 -6.62 1.75 12.58
C SER A 151 -7.61 0.58 12.63
N PHE A 152 -7.73 -0.11 13.76
CA PHE A 152 -8.65 -1.23 13.94
C PHE A 152 -9.81 -0.86 14.88
N LEU A 153 -11.05 -1.08 14.42
CA LEU A 153 -12.25 -0.88 15.26
C LEU A 153 -12.28 -1.84 16.46
N ASN A 154 -11.81 -3.07 16.28
CA ASN A 154 -11.74 -4.10 17.32
C ASN A 154 -10.45 -4.91 17.17
N PRO A 155 -9.31 -4.39 17.64
CA PRO A 155 -8.02 -5.07 17.53
C PRO A 155 -8.03 -6.48 18.13
N GLU A 156 -8.56 -6.63 19.36
CA GLU A 156 -8.59 -7.90 20.08
C GLU A 156 -9.47 -8.95 19.39
N GLY A 157 -10.50 -8.53 18.66
CA GLY A 157 -11.41 -9.40 17.92
C GLY A 157 -10.94 -9.70 16.48
N THR A 158 -9.84 -9.11 16.03
CA THR A 158 -9.27 -9.33 14.70
C THR A 158 -8.21 -10.44 14.76
N PRO A 159 -8.42 -11.61 14.13
CA PRO A 159 -7.55 -12.78 14.29
C PRO A 159 -6.08 -12.52 13.91
N GLU A 160 -5.84 -11.61 12.97
CA GLU A 160 -4.51 -11.31 12.42
C GLU A 160 -3.82 -10.15 13.12
N PHE A 161 -4.53 -9.42 14.01
CA PHE A 161 -3.98 -8.22 14.64
C PHE A 161 -2.67 -8.48 15.39
N ALA A 162 -2.59 -9.57 16.14
CA ALA A 162 -1.37 -9.91 16.87
C ALA A 162 -0.15 -10.20 15.97
N THR A 163 -0.40 -10.57 14.71
CA THR A 163 0.66 -10.76 13.70
C THR A 163 1.11 -9.43 13.11
N ILE A 164 0.15 -8.54 12.83
CA ILE A 164 0.41 -7.22 12.25
C ILE A 164 1.05 -6.29 13.28
N CYS A 165 0.51 -6.31 14.51
CA CYS A 165 0.90 -5.42 15.60
C CYS A 165 1.08 -6.22 16.90
N PRO A 166 2.18 -6.97 17.07
CA PRO A 166 2.45 -7.73 18.29
C PRO A 166 2.62 -6.80 19.48
N GLU A 167 2.33 -7.32 20.69
CA GLU A 167 2.47 -6.56 21.93
C GLU A 167 3.91 -6.08 22.14
N GLU A 168 4.88 -6.93 21.83
CA GLU A 168 6.31 -6.62 21.85
C GLU A 168 6.88 -6.79 20.42
N PRO A 169 6.92 -5.74 19.61
CA PRO A 169 7.52 -5.82 18.27
C PRO A 169 9.02 -6.05 18.36
N THR A 170 9.57 -6.78 17.41
CA THR A 170 11.03 -6.91 17.29
C THR A 170 11.64 -5.56 16.90
N PRO A 171 12.94 -5.32 17.17
CA PRO A 171 13.63 -4.11 16.72
C PRO A 171 13.51 -3.88 15.21
N GLU A 172 13.60 -4.95 14.40
CA GLU A 172 13.48 -4.90 12.95
C GLU A 172 12.08 -4.49 12.52
N GLN A 173 11.05 -4.99 13.19
CA GLN A 173 9.66 -4.62 12.91
C GLN A 173 9.37 -3.16 13.28
N ALA A 174 9.90 -2.71 14.42
CA ALA A 174 9.77 -1.31 14.84
C ALA A 174 10.49 -0.37 13.85
N GLU A 175 11.70 -0.73 13.42
CA GLU A 175 12.45 0.01 12.40
C GLU A 175 11.69 0.05 11.06
N TYR A 176 11.14 -1.08 10.63
CA TYR A 176 10.32 -1.15 9.41
C TYR A 176 9.16 -0.15 9.44
N TRP A 177 8.42 -0.08 10.55
CA TRP A 177 7.30 0.87 10.68
C TRP A 177 7.75 2.33 10.63
N GLU A 178 8.89 2.66 11.26
CA GLU A 178 9.39 4.03 11.23
C GLU A 178 9.89 4.43 9.84
N VAL A 179 10.58 3.52 9.13
CA VAL A 179 11.01 3.75 7.74
C VAL A 179 9.80 3.93 6.82
N ALA A 180 8.78 3.09 6.95
CA ALA A 180 7.55 3.20 6.16
C ALA A 180 6.84 4.56 6.40
N ARG A 181 6.74 4.99 7.66
CA ARG A 181 6.17 6.31 8.03
C ARG A 181 6.99 7.47 7.45
N GLU A 182 8.31 7.40 7.51
CA GLU A 182 9.18 8.42 6.93
C GLU A 182 8.96 8.54 5.42
N GLN A 183 8.85 7.42 4.70
CA GLN A 183 8.55 7.40 3.27
C GLN A 183 7.17 7.98 2.97
N ALA A 184 6.14 7.58 3.72
CA ALA A 184 4.80 8.11 3.57
C ALA A 184 4.77 9.63 3.81
N CYS A 185 5.48 10.13 4.84
CA CYS A 185 5.62 11.55 5.12
C CYS A 185 6.25 12.29 3.94
N ARG A 186 7.37 11.80 3.45
CA ARG A 186 8.10 12.39 2.33
C ARG A 186 7.24 12.52 1.07
N LEU A 187 6.49 11.48 0.73
CA LEU A 187 5.64 11.44 -0.47
C LEU A 187 4.36 12.27 -0.33
N SER A 188 3.86 12.43 0.90
CA SER A 188 2.66 13.22 1.21
C SER A 188 2.94 14.72 1.33
N TRP A 189 4.21 15.11 1.47
CA TRP A 189 4.58 16.51 1.66
C TRP A 189 4.26 17.33 0.41
N ARG A 190 3.51 18.43 0.59
CA ARG A 190 3.29 19.45 -0.45
C ARG A 190 3.99 20.75 -0.04
N PRO A 191 4.91 21.29 -0.88
CA PRO A 191 5.61 22.56 -0.58
C PRO A 191 4.68 23.76 -0.42
N THR A 192 3.43 23.67 -0.87
CA THR A 192 2.41 24.72 -0.77
C THR A 192 1.75 24.81 0.60
N CYS A 193 1.99 23.85 1.48
CA CYS A 193 1.52 23.86 2.87
C CYS A 193 2.50 24.62 3.78
N THR A 194 2.74 25.91 3.51
CA THR A 194 3.75 26.73 4.20
C THR A 194 3.36 27.17 5.63
N THR A 195 2.21 26.79 6.15
CA THR A 195 1.69 27.33 7.42
C THR A 195 1.19 26.32 8.44
N LEU A 196 1.23 25.02 8.14
CA LEU A 196 0.78 23.99 9.09
C LEU A 196 1.77 22.83 9.12
N PRO A 197 2.06 22.25 10.32
CA PRO A 197 2.81 21.00 10.39
C PRO A 197 2.11 19.94 9.54
N CYS A 198 2.90 19.08 8.93
CA CYS A 198 2.52 18.00 8.01
C CYS A 198 1.08 17.50 8.25
N ARG A 199 0.10 18.12 7.61
CA ARG A 199 -1.25 17.62 7.58
C ARG A 199 -1.47 17.05 6.20
N ILE A 200 -1.79 15.79 6.13
CA ILE A 200 -2.29 15.13 4.92
C ILE A 200 -3.50 15.95 4.46
N CYS A 201 -3.31 16.73 3.41
CA CYS A 201 -4.39 17.54 2.82
C CYS A 201 -5.01 16.79 1.68
#